data_9f43fa59aef33da6955a738032e7b89f
#
_entry.id   9f43fa59aef33da6955a738032e7b89f
#
_cell.length_a   1.000
_cell.length_b   1.000
_cell.length_c   1.000
_cell.angle_alpha   90.00
_cell.angle_beta   90.00
_cell.angle_gamma   90.00
#
_symmetry.space_group_name_H-M   'P 1'
#
loop_
_entity.id
_entity.type
_entity.pdbx_description
1 polymer ?
#
loop_
_entity_poly.entity_id
_entity_poly.type
_entity_poly.pdbx_seq_one_letter_code
_entity_poly.pdbx_strand_id
1 'polypeptide(L)'
;RRPPRSTLFPYTTLFRSIRALFVFAQVYVAMCLLDQALLAERQLAVAEPFDHPFYEGKIASARYYARNILPQAFVITELIREEDDTVLTCPEESLVVR
;
A
#
# COMPACT_ATOMS: atom_id res chain seq x y z
N ARG A 1 -5.71 -26.93 22.19
CA ARG A 1 -4.99 -27.81 21.29
C ARG A 1 -4.59 -27.07 20.01
N ARG A 2 -3.32 -27.17 19.67
CA ARG A 2 -2.80 -26.47 18.49
C ARG A 2 -3.35 -27.12 17.22
N PRO A 3 -3.82 -26.31 16.23
CA PRO A 3 -4.25 -26.87 14.95
C PRO A 3 -3.08 -27.49 14.18
N PRO A 4 -3.34 -28.45 13.29
CA PRO A 4 -2.29 -29.02 12.46
C PRO A 4 -1.64 -27.95 11.58
N ARG A 5 -0.39 -28.18 11.21
CA ARG A 5 0.33 -27.24 10.38
C ARG A 5 -0.34 -26.99 9.03
N SER A 6 -0.97 -28.02 8.48
CA SER A 6 -1.71 -27.87 7.22
C SER A 6 -2.88 -26.92 7.34
N THR A 7 -3.45 -26.76 8.54
CA THR A 7 -4.53 -25.81 8.79
C THR A 7 -4.01 -24.38 8.86
N LEU A 8 -2.76 -24.19 9.32
CA LEU A 8 -2.16 -22.86 9.41
C LEU A 8 -1.75 -22.29 8.06
N PHE A 9 -1.46 -23.16 7.10
CA PHE A 9 -0.99 -22.74 5.79
C PHE A 9 -1.96 -21.78 5.07
N PRO A 10 -3.29 -22.03 5.05
CA PRO A 10 -4.22 -21.10 4.41
C PRO A 10 -4.23 -19.71 5.05
N TYR A 11 -4.06 -19.62 6.35
CA TYR A 11 -4.01 -18.34 7.05
C TYR A 11 -2.78 -17.55 6.65
N THR A 12 -1.63 -18.20 6.53
CA THR A 12 -0.41 -17.55 6.08
C THR A 12 -0.58 -16.99 4.68
N THR A 13 -1.18 -17.78 3.79
CA THR A 13 -1.45 -17.34 2.42
C THR A 13 -2.39 -16.13 2.41
N LEU A 14 -3.42 -16.16 3.28
CA LEU A 14 -4.37 -15.06 3.38
C LEU A 14 -3.70 -13.76 3.81
N PHE A 15 -2.84 -13.82 4.83
CA PHE A 15 -2.12 -12.63 5.29
C PHE A 15 -1.21 -12.05 4.20
N ARG A 16 -0.52 -12.90 3.46
CA ARG A 16 0.30 -12.45 2.34
C ARG A 16 -0.54 -11.81 1.25
N SER A 17 -1.69 -12.42 0.95
CA SER A 17 -2.59 -11.89 -0.07
C SER A 17 -3.12 -10.52 0.29
N ILE A 18 -3.48 -10.31 1.56
CA ILE A 18 -3.97 -9.01 2.03
C ILE A 18 -2.89 -7.95 1.89
N ARG A 19 -1.66 -8.25 2.31
CA ARG A 19 -0.55 -7.31 2.20
C ARG A 19 -0.22 -7.01 0.75
N ALA A 20 -0.23 -8.03 -0.12
CA ALA A 20 0.03 -7.86 -1.53
C ALA A 20 -1.02 -6.99 -2.18
N LEU A 21 -2.30 -7.20 -1.85
CA LEU A 21 -3.38 -6.36 -2.35
C LEU A 21 -3.20 -4.90 -1.93
N PHE A 22 -2.77 -4.68 -0.70
CA PHE A 22 -2.52 -3.33 -0.21
C PHE A 22 -1.43 -2.64 -1.01
N VAL A 23 -0.34 -3.35 -1.30
CA VAL A 23 0.75 -2.81 -2.13
C VAL A 23 0.27 -2.50 -3.54
N PHE A 24 -0.48 -3.41 -4.14
CA PHE A 24 -1.04 -3.19 -5.47
C PHE A 24 -1.94 -1.97 -5.51
N ALA A 25 -2.78 -1.80 -4.49
CA ALA A 25 -3.67 -0.65 -4.42
C ALA A 25 -2.88 0.65 -4.34
N GLN A 26 -1.84 0.70 -3.52
CA GLN A 26 -1.02 1.89 -3.38
C GLN A 26 -0.28 2.23 -4.67
N VAL A 27 0.27 1.23 -5.35
CA VAL A 27 0.96 1.44 -6.61
C VAL A 27 -0.02 1.89 -7.69
N TYR A 28 -1.20 1.29 -7.74
CA TYR A 28 -2.21 1.67 -8.72
C TYR A 28 -2.64 3.12 -8.54
N VAL A 29 -2.90 3.53 -7.30
CA VAL A 29 -3.25 4.93 -7.01
C VAL A 29 -2.11 5.87 -7.40
N ALA A 30 -0.87 5.48 -7.13
CA ALA A 30 0.28 6.27 -7.53
C ALA A 30 0.34 6.48 -9.04
N MET A 31 0.06 5.43 -9.81
CA MET A 31 0.03 5.52 -11.27
C MET A 31 -1.08 6.44 -11.75
N CYS A 32 -2.25 6.36 -11.15
CA CYS A 32 -3.36 7.24 -11.50
C CYS A 32 -3.03 8.69 -11.19
N LEU A 33 -2.43 8.95 -10.04
CA LEU A 33 -2.04 10.31 -9.67
C LEU A 33 -0.94 10.86 -10.58
N LEU A 34 0.00 10.01 -10.98
CA LEU A 34 1.05 10.40 -11.90
C LEU A 34 0.46 10.79 -13.26
N ASP A 35 -0.48 9.99 -13.77
CA ASP A 35 -1.15 10.30 -15.04
C ASP A 35 -1.88 11.65 -14.96
N GLN A 36 -2.57 11.90 -13.85
CA GLN A 36 -3.25 13.16 -13.63
C GLN A 36 -2.27 14.32 -13.55
N ALA A 37 -1.12 14.12 -12.89
CA ALA A 37 -0.12 15.15 -12.77
C ALA A 37 0.52 15.49 -14.12
N LEU A 38 0.79 14.49 -14.94
CA LEU A 38 1.33 14.70 -16.28
C LEU A 38 0.35 15.46 -17.16
N LEU A 39 -0.92 15.11 -17.09
CA LEU A 39 -1.96 15.81 -17.83
C LEU A 39 -2.08 17.25 -17.32
N ALA A 40 -2.04 17.45 -16.02
CA ALA A 40 -2.12 18.77 -15.41
C ALA A 40 -0.94 19.64 -15.83
N GLU A 41 0.27 19.07 -15.92
CA GLU A 41 1.44 19.80 -16.37
C GLU A 41 1.30 20.28 -17.80
N ARG A 42 0.76 19.41 -18.68
CA ARG A 42 0.49 19.79 -20.07
C ARG A 42 -0.55 20.87 -20.18
N GLN A 43 -1.62 20.77 -19.41
CA GLN A 43 -2.69 21.75 -19.43
C GLN A 43 -2.28 23.08 -18.80
N LEU A 44 -1.38 23.04 -17.83
CA LEU A 44 -0.91 24.25 -17.17
C LEU A 44 -0.25 25.22 -18.14
N ALA A 45 0.43 24.70 -19.16
CA ALA A 45 1.09 25.52 -20.15
C ALA A 45 0.13 26.36 -21.02
N VAL A 46 -1.12 25.89 -21.17
CA VAL A 46 -2.14 26.55 -22.00
C VAL A 46 -3.36 26.99 -21.20
N ALA A 47 -3.36 26.77 -19.89
CA ALA A 47 -4.50 27.12 -19.04
C ALA A 47 -4.50 28.62 -18.73
N GLU A 48 -5.72 29.15 -18.50
CA GLU A 48 -5.88 30.51 -18.04
C GLU A 48 -5.42 30.62 -16.58
N PRO A 49 -4.99 31.81 -16.13
CA PRO A 49 -4.50 31.99 -14.76
C PRO A 49 -5.49 31.50 -13.67
N PHE A 50 -6.77 31.61 -13.94
CA PHE A 50 -7.80 31.17 -12.99
C PHE A 50 -7.69 29.69 -12.69
N ASP A 51 -7.28 28.87 -13.67
CA ASP A 51 -7.25 27.41 -13.54
C ASP A 51 -5.91 26.90 -13.03
N HIS A 52 -4.89 27.74 -12.92
CA HIS A 52 -3.57 27.33 -12.48
C HIS A 52 -3.58 26.63 -11.11
N PRO A 53 -4.27 27.17 -10.09
CA PRO A 53 -4.27 26.50 -8.78
C PRO A 53 -4.81 25.07 -8.82
N PHE A 54 -5.79 24.79 -9.68
CA PHE A 54 -6.34 23.45 -9.83
C PHE A 54 -5.27 22.48 -10.34
N TYR A 55 -4.55 22.85 -11.38
CA TYR A 55 -3.52 21.98 -11.96
C TYR A 55 -2.31 21.84 -11.05
N GLU A 56 -1.92 22.91 -10.40
CA GLU A 56 -0.85 22.86 -9.42
C GLU A 56 -1.20 21.96 -8.25
N GLY A 57 -2.46 21.97 -7.82
CA GLY A 57 -2.96 21.07 -6.78
C GLY A 57 -2.88 19.61 -7.17
N LYS A 58 -3.15 19.28 -8.43
CA LYS A 58 -3.03 17.91 -8.91
C LYS A 58 -1.58 17.44 -8.88
N ILE A 59 -0.65 18.28 -9.29
CA ILE A 59 0.78 17.96 -9.26
C ILE A 59 1.24 17.80 -7.81
N ALA A 60 0.82 18.69 -6.92
CA ALA A 60 1.17 18.64 -5.51
C ALA A 60 0.65 17.36 -4.84
N SER A 61 -0.58 16.94 -5.19
CA SER A 61 -1.16 15.71 -4.66
C SER A 61 -0.36 14.48 -5.05
N ALA A 62 0.06 14.40 -6.31
CA ALA A 62 0.89 13.29 -6.78
C ALA A 62 2.23 13.27 -6.06
N ARG A 63 2.84 14.43 -5.86
CA ARG A 63 4.12 14.56 -5.16
C ARG A 63 4.00 14.15 -3.71
N TYR A 64 2.94 14.59 -3.04
CA TYR A 64 2.70 14.23 -1.64
C TYR A 64 2.54 12.73 -1.51
N TYR A 65 1.75 12.11 -2.38
CA TYR A 65 1.52 10.67 -2.34
C TYR A 65 2.84 9.91 -2.52
N ALA A 66 3.63 10.33 -3.50
CA ALA A 66 4.90 9.65 -3.80
C ALA A 66 5.90 9.76 -2.66
N ARG A 67 5.87 10.85 -1.90
CA ARG A 67 6.84 11.07 -0.83
C ARG A 67 6.39 10.52 0.51
N ASN A 68 5.09 10.48 0.79
CA ASN A 68 4.59 10.19 2.12
C ASN A 68 3.83 8.87 2.21
N ILE A 69 3.17 8.45 1.15
CA ILE A 69 2.33 7.26 1.19
C ILE A 69 2.99 6.09 0.46
N LEU A 70 3.48 6.31 -0.73
CA LEU A 70 4.08 5.24 -1.52
C LEU A 70 5.26 4.54 -0.82
N PRO A 71 6.13 5.22 -0.06
CA PRO A 71 7.20 4.53 0.66
C PRO A 71 6.71 3.46 1.63
N GLN A 72 5.49 3.56 2.13
CA GLN A 72 4.90 2.54 2.98
C GLN A 72 4.80 1.19 2.26
N ALA A 73 4.64 1.21 0.94
CA ALA A 73 4.59 -0.02 0.14
C ALA A 73 5.91 -0.78 0.21
N PHE A 74 7.03 -0.09 0.32
CA PHE A 74 8.33 -0.74 0.46
C PHE A 74 8.43 -1.49 1.78
N VAL A 75 7.94 -0.91 2.87
CA VAL A 75 7.94 -1.56 4.18
C VAL A 75 7.07 -2.81 4.14
N ILE A 76 5.88 -2.71 3.57
CA ILE A 76 4.96 -3.84 3.47
C ILE A 76 5.58 -4.95 2.61
N THR A 77 6.26 -4.60 1.52
CA THR A 77 6.94 -5.56 0.66
C THR A 77 8.03 -6.32 1.43
N GLU A 78 8.79 -5.62 2.28
CA GLU A 78 9.80 -6.27 3.10
C GLU A 78 9.17 -7.22 4.11
N LEU A 79 8.03 -6.85 4.71
CA LEU A 79 7.31 -7.72 5.62
C LEU A 79 6.82 -9.00 4.92
N ILE A 80 6.37 -8.88 3.68
CA ILE A 80 5.97 -10.04 2.88
C ILE A 80 7.17 -10.93 2.61
N ARG A 81 8.31 -10.33 2.28
CA ARG A 81 9.53 -11.07 1.97
C ARG A 81 10.05 -11.85 3.17
N GLU A 82 9.95 -11.28 4.36
CA GLU A 82 10.41 -11.93 5.58
C GLU A 82 9.52 -13.10 6.00
N GLU A 83 8.29 -13.12 5.54
CA GLU A 83 7.35 -14.22 5.82
C GLU A 83 7.20 -14.51 7.31
N ASP A 84 7.06 -13.46 8.11
CA ASP A 84 6.91 -13.61 9.55
C ASP A 84 5.57 -14.25 9.90
N ASP A 85 5.61 -15.44 10.44
CA ASP A 85 4.43 -16.18 10.86
C ASP A 85 4.40 -16.41 12.38
N THR A 86 5.07 -15.56 13.12
CA THR A 86 5.22 -15.72 14.57
C THR A 86 3.88 -15.90 15.27
N VAL A 87 2.86 -15.14 14.89
CA VAL A 87 1.54 -15.23 15.50
C VAL A 87 0.90 -16.60 15.24
N LEU A 88 1.16 -17.18 14.06
CA LEU A 88 0.58 -18.47 13.69
C LEU A 88 1.30 -19.65 14.33
N THR A 89 2.55 -19.46 14.70
CA THR A 89 3.39 -20.54 15.26
C THR A 89 3.54 -20.48 16.77
N CYS A 90 3.10 -19.39 17.41
CA CYS A 90 3.20 -19.29 18.87
C CYS A 90 2.28 -20.29 19.55
N PRO A 91 2.61 -20.74 20.79
CA PRO A 91 1.74 -21.65 21.53
C PRO A 91 0.36 -21.04 21.74
N GLU A 92 -0.67 -21.88 21.57
CA GLU A 92 -2.05 -21.45 21.74
C GLU A 92 -2.31 -20.89 23.13
N GLU A 93 -1.65 -21.47 24.13
CA GLU A 93 -1.82 -21.05 25.52
C GLU A 93 -1.36 -19.61 25.77
N SER A 94 -0.39 -19.13 24.98
CA SER A 94 0.12 -17.76 25.14
C SER A 94 -0.89 -16.70 24.70
N LEU A 95 -1.91 -17.11 23.95
CA LEU A 95 -2.94 -16.20 23.44
C LEU A 95 -4.15 -16.13 24.38
N VAL A 96 -4.19 -16.95 25.41
CA VAL A 96 -5.31 -17.00 26.34
C VAL A 96 -5.10 -15.97 27.44
N VAL A 97 -6.10 -15.13 27.67
CA VAL A 97 -6.11 -14.14 28.75
C VAL A 97 -6.63 -14.80 30.00
N ARG A 98 -5.87 -14.65 31.11
CA ARG A 98 -6.26 -15.22 32.40
C ARG A 98 -6.54 -14.10 33.41
#